data_35b2db2c452cd8702476ab53df590787
#
_entry.id   35b2db2c452cd8702476ab53df590787
#
_cell.length_a   1.000
_cell.length_b   1.000
_cell.length_c   1.000
_cell.angle_alpha   90.00
_cell.angle_beta   90.00
_cell.angle_gamma   90.00
#
_symmetry.space_group_name_H-M   'P 1'
#
loop_
_entity.id
_entity.type
_entity.pdbx_description
1 polymer ?
#
loop_
_entity_poly.entity_id
_entity_poly.type
_entity_poly.pdbx_seq_one_letter_code
_entity_poly.pdbx_strand_id
1 'polypeptide(L)'
;KKENIGLTVVGPEDVLALGVVDEFQKVGLKIFGPTKAAAQLESSKVFAKKLMRDADVPTAEFRVFDHPDPARNYIESREYPVVVKADGLAAGKGVIVCSTTADALGAIERIMVRDEFGRTAGRQVLVEKRLEGEELSVLALVAGRTIITLAPSQDHKRAFDDDRGPNTGGMGAYSPAPLGTPEMLEQIETQALVPTVHALKRKKTPFRGMLYAGVMQTSQGPRILEYNCRLGDPETQPILMRLQTDLFELLVATVEDRLDEFPDDFVKWDPRPALCVVMASQGYPGSFTKGKIVSGLAEAAKVPGVKVFHAGTKMGDDVVLTDGGRVLGVTALGDTLEDARKAAYEAVSKITFSGAFWRKDIAAKALKPTEPEE
;
A
#
# COMPACT_ATOMS: atom_id res chain seq x y z
N LYS A 1 -4.12 -14.14 25.91
CA LYS A 1 -3.83 -15.23 26.89
C LYS A 1 -5.00 -16.19 27.00
N LYS A 2 -6.24 -15.72 27.15
CA LYS A 2 -7.42 -16.60 27.30
C LYS A 2 -7.59 -17.55 26.11
N GLU A 3 -7.36 -17.07 24.88
CA GLU A 3 -7.53 -17.82 23.64
C GLU A 3 -6.25 -18.54 23.18
N ASN A 4 -5.18 -18.49 23.97
CA ASN A 4 -3.87 -19.10 23.68
C ASN A 4 -3.31 -18.75 22.29
N ILE A 5 -3.47 -17.49 21.85
CA ILE A 5 -2.95 -17.00 20.57
C ILE A 5 -1.43 -17.00 20.60
N GLY A 6 -0.79 -17.66 19.62
CA GLY A 6 0.67 -17.76 19.50
C GLY A 6 1.31 -16.52 18.85
N LEU A 7 0.63 -15.89 17.88
CA LEU A 7 1.09 -14.69 17.19
C LEU A 7 -0.12 -13.84 16.80
N THR A 8 0.01 -12.52 16.96
CA THR A 8 -0.94 -11.53 16.42
C THR A 8 -0.29 -10.78 15.28
N VAL A 9 -0.98 -10.63 14.14
CA VAL A 9 -0.54 -9.83 13.00
C VAL A 9 -1.44 -8.61 12.89
N VAL A 10 -0.84 -7.41 12.85
CA VAL A 10 -1.61 -6.16 12.77
C VAL A 10 -1.79 -5.78 11.30
N GLY A 11 -3.04 -5.72 10.86
CA GLY A 11 -3.41 -5.31 9.50
C GLY A 11 -3.55 -3.79 9.34
N PRO A 12 -4.36 -3.10 10.17
CA PRO A 12 -4.64 -1.68 9.98
C PRO A 12 -3.60 -0.78 10.65
N GLU A 13 -3.28 0.32 9.96
CA GLU A 13 -2.27 1.31 10.39
C GLU A 13 -2.69 2.14 11.61
N ASP A 14 -3.97 2.36 11.81
CA ASP A 14 -4.49 3.18 12.93
C ASP A 14 -4.19 2.54 14.29
N VAL A 15 -4.34 1.23 14.42
CA VAL A 15 -4.00 0.52 15.67
C VAL A 15 -2.48 0.46 15.90
N LEU A 16 -1.66 0.44 14.84
CA LEU A 16 -0.21 0.60 14.96
C LEU A 16 0.14 2.00 15.51
N ALA A 17 -0.47 3.03 14.95
CA ALA A 17 -0.28 4.41 15.39
C ALA A 17 -0.74 4.65 16.84
N LEU A 18 -1.74 3.89 17.31
CA LEU A 18 -2.18 3.91 18.72
C LEU A 18 -1.19 3.20 19.66
N GLY A 19 -0.34 2.30 19.16
CA GLY A 19 0.69 1.62 19.95
C GLY A 19 0.28 0.23 20.46
N VAL A 20 -0.58 -0.48 19.73
CA VAL A 20 -0.99 -1.85 20.10
C VAL A 20 0.21 -2.78 20.28
N VAL A 21 1.27 -2.61 19.48
CA VAL A 21 2.49 -3.42 19.56
C VAL A 21 3.19 -3.21 20.90
N ASP A 22 3.30 -1.96 21.34
CA ASP A 22 3.91 -1.61 22.62
C ASP A 22 3.15 -2.24 23.80
N GLU A 23 1.82 -2.27 23.75
CA GLU A 23 1.00 -2.88 24.79
C GLU A 23 1.14 -4.41 24.85
N PHE A 24 1.24 -5.07 23.67
CA PHE A 24 1.47 -6.52 23.62
C PHE A 24 2.86 -6.89 24.15
N GLN A 25 3.88 -6.12 23.79
CA GLN A 25 5.26 -6.33 24.25
C GLN A 25 5.38 -6.18 25.76
N LYS A 26 4.71 -5.21 26.40
CA LYS A 26 4.68 -5.04 27.86
C LYS A 26 4.20 -6.27 28.61
N VAL A 27 3.33 -7.06 28.00
CA VAL A 27 2.76 -8.28 28.61
C VAL A 27 3.34 -9.58 28.05
N GLY A 28 4.43 -9.48 27.27
CA GLY A 28 5.17 -10.61 26.73
C GLY A 28 4.42 -11.42 25.68
N LEU A 29 3.50 -10.79 24.91
CA LEU A 29 2.79 -11.43 23.81
C LEU A 29 3.46 -11.13 22.47
N LYS A 30 3.53 -12.14 21.59
CA LYS A 30 4.09 -11.99 20.25
C LYS A 30 3.10 -11.24 19.35
N ILE A 31 3.60 -10.19 18.70
CA ILE A 31 2.83 -9.37 17.77
C ILE A 31 3.72 -8.89 16.64
N PHE A 32 3.24 -9.04 15.41
CA PHE A 32 3.91 -8.59 14.19
C PHE A 32 3.44 -7.19 13.82
N GLY A 33 4.38 -6.26 13.77
CA GLY A 33 4.20 -4.85 13.44
C GLY A 33 5.20 -3.97 14.19
N PRO A 34 5.43 -2.73 13.73
CA PRO A 34 6.31 -1.78 14.40
C PRO A 34 5.67 -1.19 15.67
N THR A 35 6.52 -0.76 16.61
CA THR A 35 6.10 0.04 17.76
C THR A 35 5.47 1.35 17.31
N LYS A 36 4.70 2.01 18.19
CA LYS A 36 4.11 3.32 17.95
C LYS A 36 5.13 4.34 17.43
N ALA A 37 6.33 4.33 18.00
CA ALA A 37 7.40 5.25 17.62
C ALA A 37 7.89 4.99 16.18
N ALA A 38 8.06 3.75 15.76
CA ALA A 38 8.46 3.38 14.41
C ALA A 38 7.31 3.52 13.40
N ALA A 39 6.05 3.30 13.82
CA ALA A 39 4.86 3.47 13.00
C ALA A 39 4.61 4.95 12.58
N GLN A 40 5.31 5.92 13.17
CA GLN A 40 5.33 7.30 12.68
C GLN A 40 5.78 7.40 11.21
N LEU A 41 6.52 6.42 10.71
CA LEU A 41 6.93 6.36 9.32
C LEU A 41 5.72 6.33 8.34
N GLU A 42 4.58 5.79 8.76
CA GLU A 42 3.30 5.84 8.01
C GLU A 42 2.35 6.89 8.59
N SER A 43 2.24 6.97 9.92
CA SER A 43 1.23 7.82 10.57
C SER A 43 1.54 9.31 10.56
N SER A 44 2.79 9.71 10.21
CA SER A 44 3.18 11.11 9.98
C SER A 44 4.02 11.23 8.72
N LYS A 45 3.43 11.81 7.68
CA LYS A 45 4.14 12.10 6.42
C LYS A 45 5.27 13.10 6.61
N VAL A 46 5.09 14.04 7.54
CA VAL A 46 6.13 15.01 7.92
C VAL A 46 7.32 14.30 8.56
N PHE A 47 7.07 13.37 9.49
CA PHE A 47 8.13 12.56 10.08
C PHE A 47 8.88 11.75 9.03
N ALA A 48 8.14 11.02 8.17
CA ALA A 48 8.72 10.20 7.11
C ALA A 48 9.61 11.03 6.16
N LYS A 49 9.12 12.16 5.68
CA LYS A 49 9.86 13.02 4.75
C LYS A 49 11.10 13.66 5.39
N LYS A 50 11.01 14.10 6.63
CA LYS A 50 12.18 14.60 7.38
C LYS A 50 13.21 13.49 7.58
N LEU A 51 12.77 12.27 7.92
CA LEU A 51 13.65 11.12 8.06
C LEU A 51 14.34 10.76 6.75
N MET A 52 13.59 10.73 5.62
CA MET A 52 14.16 10.49 4.29
C MET A 52 15.23 11.54 3.94
N ARG A 53 14.95 12.83 4.15
CA ARG A 53 15.91 13.91 3.91
C ARG A 53 17.16 13.75 4.78
N ASP A 54 16.98 13.47 6.08
CA ASP A 54 18.08 13.35 7.06
C ASP A 54 18.93 12.08 6.82
N ALA A 55 18.43 11.13 6.03
CA ALA A 55 19.08 9.87 5.66
C ALA A 55 19.48 9.79 4.18
N ASP A 56 19.39 10.90 3.46
CA ASP A 56 19.68 11.00 2.02
C ASP A 56 18.88 10.00 1.14
N VAL A 57 17.68 9.62 1.59
CA VAL A 57 16.77 8.76 0.81
C VAL A 57 16.16 9.56 -0.34
N PRO A 58 16.27 9.07 -1.60
CA PRO A 58 15.69 9.75 -2.75
C PRO A 58 14.17 9.89 -2.63
N THR A 59 13.68 11.12 -2.62
CA THR A 59 12.24 11.45 -2.57
C THR A 59 11.99 12.79 -3.27
N ALA A 60 10.73 13.16 -3.45
CA ALA A 60 10.37 14.46 -4.03
C ALA A 60 10.87 15.63 -3.16
N GLU A 61 11.28 16.73 -3.80
CA GLU A 61 11.48 18.00 -3.10
C GLU A 61 10.20 18.37 -2.35
N PHE A 62 10.31 18.78 -1.09
CA PHE A 62 9.15 19.08 -0.26
C PHE A 62 9.39 20.23 0.70
N ARG A 63 8.31 20.89 1.09
CA ARG A 63 8.25 21.81 2.24
C ARG A 63 7.08 21.51 3.14
N VAL A 64 7.26 21.79 4.43
CA VAL A 64 6.26 21.60 5.48
C VAL A 64 5.76 22.95 5.95
N PHE A 65 4.45 23.07 6.12
CA PHE A 65 3.81 24.29 6.60
C PHE A 65 2.82 23.94 7.72
N ASP A 66 2.80 24.77 8.74
CA ASP A 66 1.89 24.73 9.88
C ASP A 66 0.85 25.87 9.85
N HIS A 67 0.90 26.71 8.80
CA HIS A 67 -0.02 27.81 8.58
C HIS A 67 -0.40 27.91 7.10
N PRO A 68 -1.67 28.24 6.76
CA PRO A 68 -2.13 28.27 5.38
C PRO A 68 -1.47 29.35 4.52
N ASP A 69 -1.22 30.55 5.06
CA ASP A 69 -0.71 31.67 4.25
C ASP A 69 0.73 31.44 3.72
N PRO A 70 1.70 30.97 4.53
CA PRO A 70 3.00 30.57 4.02
C PRO A 70 2.93 29.44 2.98
N ALA A 71 1.99 28.49 3.14
CA ALA A 71 1.79 27.42 2.18
C ALA A 71 1.26 27.95 0.84
N ARG A 72 0.29 28.89 0.87
CA ARG A 72 -0.25 29.56 -0.33
C ARG A 72 0.84 30.34 -1.07
N ASN A 73 1.58 31.20 -0.36
CA ASN A 73 2.68 31.98 -0.94
C ASN A 73 3.75 31.09 -1.59
N TYR A 74 4.06 29.96 -0.96
CA TYR A 74 5.00 28.98 -1.53
C TYR A 74 4.45 28.39 -2.82
N ILE A 75 3.19 27.94 -2.83
CA ILE A 75 2.53 27.35 -4.00
C ILE A 75 2.51 28.35 -5.17
N GLU A 76 2.13 29.59 -4.92
CA GLU A 76 2.07 30.66 -5.94
C GLU A 76 3.44 30.98 -6.53
N SER A 77 4.53 30.74 -5.78
CA SER A 77 5.89 30.92 -6.26
C SER A 77 6.45 29.76 -7.08
N ARG A 78 5.67 28.67 -7.29
CA ARG A 78 6.14 27.49 -8.04
C ARG A 78 5.62 27.51 -9.47
N GLU A 79 6.50 27.14 -10.40
CA GLU A 79 6.21 27.02 -11.84
C GLU A 79 5.89 25.57 -12.25
N TYR A 80 5.87 24.64 -11.29
CA TYR A 80 5.65 23.22 -11.54
C TYR A 80 4.47 22.67 -10.72
N PRO A 81 3.82 21.60 -11.19
CA PRO A 81 2.74 20.93 -10.46
C PRO A 81 3.21 20.40 -9.11
N VAL A 82 2.32 20.45 -8.12
CA VAL A 82 2.61 20.02 -6.76
C VAL A 82 1.64 18.94 -6.28
N VAL A 83 2.04 18.23 -5.23
CA VAL A 83 1.18 17.35 -4.45
C VAL A 83 1.06 17.92 -3.04
N VAL A 84 -0.16 18.15 -2.58
CA VAL A 84 -0.43 18.63 -1.23
C VAL A 84 -0.89 17.44 -0.40
N LYS A 85 -0.20 17.21 0.72
CA LYS A 85 -0.48 16.07 1.61
C LYS A 85 -0.75 16.57 3.03
N ALA A 86 -1.88 16.16 3.60
CA ALA A 86 -2.15 16.33 5.03
C ALA A 86 -1.19 15.45 5.85
N ASP A 87 -0.74 15.94 7.01
CA ASP A 87 0.04 15.12 7.95
C ASP A 87 -0.90 14.24 8.80
N GLY A 88 -0.61 12.95 8.88
CA GLY A 88 -1.41 11.98 9.61
C GLY A 88 -2.18 11.01 8.74
N LEU A 89 -2.88 10.10 9.41
CA LEU A 89 -3.72 9.08 8.77
C LEU A 89 -5.02 9.72 8.27
N ALA A 90 -5.20 9.75 6.96
CA ALA A 90 -6.39 10.29 6.31
C ALA A 90 -7.03 9.24 5.35
N ALA A 91 -6.83 7.94 5.62
CA ALA A 91 -7.38 6.83 4.83
C ALA A 91 -7.15 7.00 3.31
N GLY A 92 -5.94 7.42 2.91
CA GLY A 92 -5.57 7.67 1.51
C GLY A 92 -6.17 8.95 0.89
N LYS A 93 -7.06 9.65 1.59
CA LYS A 93 -7.76 10.84 1.06
C LYS A 93 -7.00 12.15 1.28
N GLY A 94 -6.02 12.15 2.18
CA GLY A 94 -5.22 13.33 2.51
C GLY A 94 -4.11 13.67 1.51
N VAL A 95 -4.04 12.99 0.36
CA VAL A 95 -3.08 13.23 -0.72
C VAL A 95 -3.82 13.78 -1.93
N ILE A 96 -3.54 15.04 -2.29
CA ILE A 96 -4.19 15.74 -3.39
C ILE A 96 -3.14 16.07 -4.44
N VAL A 97 -3.23 15.41 -5.59
CA VAL A 97 -2.39 15.69 -6.77
C VAL A 97 -2.99 16.89 -7.48
N CYS A 98 -2.22 17.99 -7.55
CA CYS A 98 -2.66 19.25 -8.10
C CYS A 98 -2.00 19.48 -9.47
N SER A 99 -2.79 19.69 -10.48
CA SER A 99 -2.31 20.00 -11.83
C SER A 99 -2.15 21.51 -12.06
N THR A 100 -2.86 22.33 -11.29
CA THR A 100 -2.83 23.79 -11.37
C THR A 100 -2.58 24.41 -10.00
N THR A 101 -2.12 25.66 -9.98
CA THR A 101 -1.99 26.44 -8.74
C THR A 101 -3.34 26.57 -8.02
N ALA A 102 -4.44 26.72 -8.76
CA ALA A 102 -5.78 26.80 -8.18
C ALA A 102 -6.18 25.51 -7.45
N ASP A 103 -5.86 24.33 -8.02
CA ASP A 103 -6.09 23.04 -7.35
C ASP A 103 -5.31 22.97 -6.02
N ALA A 104 -4.05 23.43 -6.03
CA ALA A 104 -3.19 23.38 -4.85
C ALA A 104 -3.66 24.35 -3.76
N LEU A 105 -4.08 25.56 -4.11
CA LEU A 105 -4.68 26.50 -3.16
C LEU A 105 -5.99 25.95 -2.58
N GLY A 106 -6.82 25.33 -3.42
CA GLY A 106 -8.02 24.62 -2.99
C GLY A 106 -7.72 23.46 -2.02
N ALA A 107 -6.62 22.74 -2.23
CA ALA A 107 -6.16 21.68 -1.32
C ALA A 107 -5.75 22.24 0.05
N ILE A 108 -5.03 23.36 0.11
CA ILE A 108 -4.71 24.05 1.37
C ILE A 108 -5.98 24.47 2.11
N GLU A 109 -6.95 25.06 1.39
CA GLU A 109 -8.24 25.45 1.97
C GLU A 109 -8.96 24.25 2.61
N ARG A 110 -9.06 23.13 1.90
CA ARG A 110 -9.72 21.91 2.38
C ARG A 110 -9.02 21.30 3.62
N ILE A 111 -7.68 21.25 3.60
CA ILE A 111 -6.90 20.57 4.63
C ILE A 111 -6.77 21.45 5.88
N MET A 112 -6.31 22.72 5.71
CA MET A 112 -5.87 23.53 6.85
C MET A 112 -6.95 24.50 7.36
N VAL A 113 -7.94 24.86 6.53
CA VAL A 113 -8.96 25.84 6.91
C VAL A 113 -10.30 25.17 7.23
N ARG A 114 -10.73 24.22 6.38
CA ARG A 114 -12.01 23.50 6.60
C ARG A 114 -11.89 22.24 7.44
N ASP A 115 -10.67 21.84 7.84
CA ASP A 115 -10.42 20.62 8.62
C ASP A 115 -11.07 19.35 8.00
N GLU A 116 -11.19 19.26 6.68
CA GLU A 116 -11.92 18.17 5.99
C GLU A 116 -11.41 16.77 6.37
N PHE A 117 -10.13 16.64 6.72
CA PHE A 117 -9.48 15.39 7.14
C PHE A 117 -9.28 15.29 8.66
N GLY A 118 -9.92 16.19 9.42
CA GLY A 118 -9.81 16.27 10.87
C GLY A 118 -8.65 17.18 11.33
N ARG A 119 -8.86 17.84 12.48
CA ARG A 119 -7.94 18.85 13.02
C ARG A 119 -6.50 18.35 13.20
N THR A 120 -6.32 17.09 13.57
CA THR A 120 -4.99 16.53 13.80
C THR A 120 -4.22 16.41 12.48
N ALA A 121 -4.85 15.92 11.42
CA ALA A 121 -4.25 15.75 10.11
C ALA A 121 -4.04 17.10 9.39
N GLY A 122 -4.89 18.09 9.68
CA GLY A 122 -4.81 19.44 9.10
C GLY A 122 -3.81 20.40 9.77
N ARG A 123 -3.18 20.01 10.89
CA ARG A 123 -2.22 20.89 11.59
C ARG A 123 -0.97 21.22 10.81
N GLN A 124 -0.52 20.29 9.99
CA GLN A 124 0.62 20.48 9.09
C GLN A 124 0.28 19.93 7.71
N VAL A 125 0.83 20.57 6.69
CA VAL A 125 0.77 20.06 5.32
C VAL A 125 2.17 19.96 4.74
N LEU A 126 2.34 18.96 3.87
CA LEU A 126 3.48 18.90 2.96
C LEU A 126 3.04 19.40 1.59
N VAL A 127 3.86 20.23 0.99
CA VAL A 127 3.77 20.58 -0.43
C VAL A 127 5.00 19.99 -1.11
N GLU A 128 4.78 19.05 -2.02
CA GLU A 128 5.83 18.31 -2.72
C GLU A 128 5.80 18.65 -4.21
N LYS A 129 6.98 18.68 -4.85
CA LYS A 129 7.05 18.67 -6.31
C LYS A 129 6.41 17.37 -6.81
N ARG A 130 5.48 17.46 -7.76
CA ARG A 130 4.89 16.29 -8.39
C ARG A 130 5.97 15.53 -9.15
N LEU A 131 6.10 14.24 -8.87
CA LEU A 131 6.95 13.32 -9.63
C LEU A 131 6.16 12.78 -10.82
N GLU A 132 6.88 12.44 -11.87
CA GLU A 132 6.37 11.78 -13.07
C GLU A 132 7.09 10.46 -13.26
N GLY A 133 6.35 9.42 -13.62
CA GLY A 133 6.86 8.07 -13.79
C GLY A 133 5.81 7.01 -13.51
N GLU A 134 6.27 5.79 -13.30
CA GLU A 134 5.42 4.67 -12.94
C GLU A 134 5.58 4.29 -11.46
N GLU A 135 4.47 3.95 -10.83
CA GLU A 135 4.48 3.55 -9.41
C GLU A 135 4.81 2.05 -9.28
N LEU A 136 5.57 1.73 -8.24
CA LEU A 136 5.94 0.37 -7.84
C LEU A 136 5.75 0.22 -6.33
N SER A 137 5.22 -0.92 -5.90
CA SER A 137 5.10 -1.28 -4.50
C SER A 137 6.17 -2.31 -4.14
N VAL A 138 7.04 -1.96 -3.18
CA VAL A 138 8.09 -2.84 -2.67
C VAL A 138 7.87 -3.08 -1.19
N LEU A 139 7.58 -4.31 -0.83
CA LEU A 139 7.36 -4.75 0.55
C LEU A 139 8.60 -5.49 1.05
N ALA A 140 9.01 -5.24 2.29
CA ALA A 140 10.13 -5.92 2.90
C ALA A 140 9.84 -6.28 4.37
N LEU A 141 10.21 -7.50 4.76
CA LEU A 141 10.29 -7.90 6.17
C LEU A 141 11.55 -7.29 6.76
N VAL A 142 11.41 -6.65 7.91
CA VAL A 142 12.51 -5.99 8.60
C VAL A 142 12.59 -6.47 10.05
N ALA A 143 13.76 -6.93 10.46
CA ALA A 143 14.08 -7.23 11.84
C ALA A 143 15.54 -6.86 12.12
N GLY A 144 15.76 -6.02 13.12
CA GLY A 144 17.11 -5.62 13.49
C GLY A 144 17.88 -4.89 12.40
N ARG A 145 18.76 -5.61 11.69
CA ARG A 145 19.52 -5.11 10.53
C ARG A 145 19.16 -5.85 9.25
N THR A 146 18.40 -6.92 9.37
CA THR A 146 18.06 -7.78 8.24
C THR A 146 16.82 -7.26 7.56
N ILE A 147 16.90 -7.19 6.24
CA ILE A 147 15.82 -6.79 5.35
C ILE A 147 15.65 -7.92 4.34
N ILE A 148 14.45 -8.47 4.24
CA ILE A 148 14.09 -9.44 3.21
C ILE A 148 13.05 -8.81 2.31
N THR A 149 13.48 -8.37 1.13
CA THR A 149 12.62 -7.76 0.13
C THR A 149 11.76 -8.83 -0.55
N LEU A 150 10.45 -8.62 -0.58
CA LEU A 150 9.49 -9.51 -1.22
C LEU A 150 9.37 -9.21 -2.72
N ALA A 151 8.70 -10.10 -3.45
CA ALA A 151 8.44 -9.89 -4.86
C ALA A 151 7.68 -8.56 -5.08
N PRO A 152 8.13 -7.75 -6.07
CA PRO A 152 7.52 -6.43 -6.32
C PRO A 152 6.09 -6.58 -6.84
N SER A 153 5.27 -5.58 -6.55
CA SER A 153 3.91 -5.51 -7.07
C SER A 153 3.57 -4.11 -7.59
N GLN A 154 2.55 -4.02 -8.40
CA GLN A 154 2.04 -2.75 -8.90
C GLN A 154 0.54 -2.64 -8.64
N ASP A 155 0.12 -1.58 -7.96
CA ASP A 155 -1.24 -1.27 -7.60
C ASP A 155 -1.90 -0.32 -8.62
N HIS A 156 -3.23 -0.29 -8.61
CA HIS A 156 -4.07 0.61 -9.40
C HIS A 156 -4.91 1.47 -8.45
N LYS A 157 -4.40 2.66 -8.11
CA LYS A 157 -4.97 3.51 -7.05
C LYS A 157 -6.24 4.25 -7.43
N ARG A 158 -6.47 4.51 -8.73
CA ARG A 158 -7.66 5.23 -9.18
C ARG A 158 -8.88 4.33 -9.27
N ALA A 159 -10.06 4.90 -8.97
CA ALA A 159 -11.32 4.15 -8.87
C ALA A 159 -11.78 3.54 -10.20
N PHE A 160 -11.50 4.19 -11.34
CA PHE A 160 -12.04 3.82 -12.65
C PHE A 160 -10.94 3.54 -13.67
N ASP A 161 -11.32 2.87 -14.75
CA ASP A 161 -10.45 2.56 -15.87
C ASP A 161 -9.71 3.81 -16.39
N ASP A 162 -8.54 3.60 -17.00
CA ASP A 162 -7.65 4.64 -17.52
C ASP A 162 -7.16 5.62 -16.45
N ASP A 163 -6.98 5.14 -15.22
CA ASP A 163 -6.57 5.90 -14.05
C ASP A 163 -7.41 7.17 -13.82
N ARG A 164 -8.71 7.05 -14.01
CA ARG A 164 -9.68 8.13 -13.78
C ARG A 164 -10.35 8.02 -12.42
N GLY A 165 -10.99 9.13 -12.02
CA GLY A 165 -11.71 9.21 -10.75
C GLY A 165 -10.84 9.48 -9.54
N PRO A 166 -11.39 9.36 -8.33
CA PRO A 166 -10.68 9.62 -7.08
C PRO A 166 -9.64 8.53 -6.77
N ASN A 167 -8.67 8.86 -5.91
CA ASN A 167 -7.79 7.88 -5.30
C ASN A 167 -8.58 6.97 -4.36
N THR A 168 -8.17 5.71 -4.28
CA THR A 168 -8.74 4.67 -3.44
C THR A 168 -7.66 3.98 -2.61
N GLY A 169 -8.01 2.97 -1.84
CA GLY A 169 -7.05 2.06 -1.22
C GLY A 169 -6.41 1.04 -2.17
N GLY A 170 -6.71 1.10 -3.47
CA GLY A 170 -6.30 0.15 -4.50
C GLY A 170 -7.47 -0.63 -5.07
N MET A 171 -7.54 -0.69 -6.40
CA MET A 171 -8.60 -1.38 -7.16
C MET A 171 -8.12 -2.69 -7.77
N GLY A 172 -6.86 -3.03 -7.58
CA GLY A 172 -6.24 -4.25 -8.04
C GLY A 172 -4.74 -4.12 -8.10
N ALA A 173 -4.05 -5.25 -8.04
CA ALA A 173 -2.59 -5.30 -8.11
C ALA A 173 -2.13 -6.60 -8.77
N TYR A 174 -0.89 -6.64 -9.19
CA TYR A 174 -0.26 -7.84 -9.73
C TYR A 174 1.21 -7.96 -9.28
N SER A 175 1.70 -9.19 -9.25
CA SER A 175 3.08 -9.54 -8.88
C SER A 175 3.56 -10.76 -9.70
N PRO A 176 4.84 -10.78 -10.19
CA PRO A 176 5.78 -9.68 -10.06
C PRO A 176 5.41 -8.53 -10.99
N ALA A 177 5.73 -7.31 -10.59
CA ALA A 177 5.64 -6.17 -11.51
C ALA A 177 6.87 -6.14 -12.43
N PRO A 178 6.73 -6.09 -13.76
CA PRO A 178 7.86 -6.05 -14.69
C PRO A 178 8.83 -4.88 -14.43
N LEU A 179 8.31 -3.76 -13.95
CA LEU A 179 9.09 -2.59 -13.55
C LEU A 179 10.09 -2.89 -12.42
N GLY A 180 9.79 -3.85 -11.56
CA GLY A 180 10.63 -4.26 -10.42
C GLY A 180 11.72 -5.24 -10.84
N THR A 181 12.65 -4.81 -11.71
CA THR A 181 13.82 -5.63 -12.10
C THR A 181 14.75 -5.85 -10.90
N PRO A 182 15.63 -6.87 -10.94
CA PRO A 182 16.64 -7.08 -9.89
C PRO A 182 17.45 -5.82 -9.59
N GLU A 183 17.91 -5.11 -10.62
CA GLU A 183 18.70 -3.88 -10.50
C GLU A 183 17.91 -2.75 -9.83
N MET A 184 16.61 -2.64 -10.17
CA MET A 184 15.70 -1.68 -9.54
C MET A 184 15.50 -2.00 -8.06
N LEU A 185 15.27 -3.26 -7.72
CA LEU A 185 15.10 -3.69 -6.34
C LEU A 185 16.38 -3.46 -5.52
N GLU A 186 17.56 -3.75 -6.06
CA GLU A 186 18.85 -3.45 -5.43
C GLU A 186 19.03 -1.94 -5.19
N GLN A 187 18.66 -1.09 -6.15
CA GLN A 187 18.69 0.36 -5.98
C GLN A 187 17.75 0.82 -4.88
N ILE A 188 16.52 0.32 -4.85
CA ILE A 188 15.54 0.66 -3.80
C ILE A 188 16.03 0.21 -2.43
N GLU A 189 16.58 -0.99 -2.34
CA GLU A 189 17.11 -1.53 -1.08
C GLU A 189 18.28 -0.68 -0.57
N THR A 190 19.28 -0.46 -1.41
CA THR A 190 20.51 0.26 -1.01
C THR A 190 20.30 1.75 -0.78
N GLN A 191 19.46 2.41 -1.60
CA GLN A 191 19.26 3.85 -1.54
C GLN A 191 18.09 4.28 -0.66
N ALA A 192 17.17 3.36 -0.33
CA ALA A 192 15.98 3.72 0.42
C ALA A 192 15.72 2.85 1.66
N LEU A 193 15.59 1.52 1.52
CA LEU A 193 15.20 0.67 2.65
C LEU A 193 16.28 0.65 3.73
N VAL A 194 17.53 0.35 3.36
CA VAL A 194 18.68 0.30 4.29
C VAL A 194 18.90 1.64 5.00
N PRO A 195 19.00 2.79 4.31
CA PRO A 195 19.16 4.09 4.97
C PRO A 195 18.00 4.43 5.91
N THR A 196 16.75 4.11 5.54
CA THR A 196 15.56 4.33 6.37
C THR A 196 15.61 3.53 7.66
N VAL A 197 15.88 2.22 7.59
CA VAL A 197 15.99 1.34 8.76
C VAL A 197 17.12 1.79 9.68
N HIS A 198 18.27 2.18 9.12
CA HIS A 198 19.39 2.70 9.88
C HIS A 198 19.07 4.05 10.56
N ALA A 199 18.35 4.94 9.87
CA ALA A 199 17.95 6.23 10.45
C ALA A 199 16.99 6.05 11.63
N LEU A 200 16.01 5.14 11.51
CA LEU A 200 15.12 4.80 12.62
C LEU A 200 15.90 4.21 13.81
N LYS A 201 16.85 3.31 13.56
CA LYS A 201 17.69 2.76 14.61
C LYS A 201 18.52 3.85 15.33
N ARG A 202 19.13 4.79 14.59
CA ARG A 202 19.85 5.93 15.17
C ARG A 202 18.95 6.84 16.02
N LYS A 203 17.66 6.97 15.63
CA LYS A 203 16.66 7.72 16.42
C LYS A 203 16.12 6.92 17.63
N LYS A 204 16.68 5.73 17.91
CA LYS A 204 16.23 4.81 18.98
C LYS A 204 14.78 4.31 18.81
N THR A 205 14.31 4.25 17.59
CA THR A 205 13.00 3.74 17.19
C THR A 205 13.17 2.63 16.15
N PRO A 206 13.88 1.52 16.49
CA PRO A 206 14.16 0.47 15.50
C PRO A 206 12.87 -0.07 14.90
N PHE A 207 12.90 -0.32 13.60
CA PHE A 207 11.76 -0.89 12.88
C PHE A 207 11.79 -2.41 12.95
N ARG A 208 10.62 -3.00 13.15
CA ARG A 208 10.39 -4.44 13.07
C ARG A 208 9.00 -4.69 12.52
N GLY A 209 8.89 -5.51 11.48
CA GLY A 209 7.63 -5.79 10.80
C GLY A 209 7.71 -5.65 9.29
N MET A 210 6.57 -5.34 8.66
CA MET A 210 6.49 -5.10 7.23
C MET A 210 6.75 -3.62 6.94
N LEU A 211 7.82 -3.34 6.19
CA LEU A 211 8.09 -2.03 5.61
C LEU A 211 7.66 -2.05 4.15
N TYR A 212 6.69 -1.22 3.80
CA TYR A 212 6.22 -1.08 2.44
C TYR A 212 6.64 0.30 1.91
N ALA A 213 7.46 0.31 0.87
CA ALA A 213 7.87 1.51 0.14
C ALA A 213 7.00 1.67 -1.12
N GLY A 214 6.26 2.77 -1.19
CA GLY A 214 5.65 3.26 -2.42
C GLY A 214 6.70 4.04 -3.21
N VAL A 215 7.04 3.55 -4.39
CA VAL A 215 8.14 4.06 -5.21
C VAL A 215 7.60 4.61 -6.52
N MET A 216 8.13 5.75 -6.95
CA MET A 216 7.96 6.27 -8.31
C MET A 216 9.25 6.04 -9.08
N GLN A 217 9.21 5.27 -10.16
CA GLN A 217 10.31 5.18 -11.12
C GLN A 217 10.27 6.42 -12.00
N THR A 218 11.25 7.28 -11.85
CA THR A 218 11.41 8.50 -12.63
C THR A 218 12.56 8.38 -13.62
N SER A 219 12.70 9.34 -14.53
CA SER A 219 13.87 9.45 -15.41
C SER A 219 15.21 9.62 -14.67
N GLN A 220 15.18 9.94 -13.37
CA GLN A 220 16.36 10.09 -12.50
C GLN A 220 16.52 8.93 -11.52
N GLY A 221 15.86 7.80 -11.76
CA GLY A 221 15.85 6.64 -10.87
C GLY A 221 14.68 6.61 -9.89
N PRO A 222 14.67 5.62 -8.96
CA PRO A 222 13.59 5.43 -8.03
C PRO A 222 13.51 6.55 -6.99
N ARG A 223 12.30 7.02 -6.68
CA ARG A 223 11.98 8.03 -5.67
C ARG A 223 10.91 7.52 -4.75
N ILE A 224 11.12 7.61 -3.44
CA ILE A 224 10.13 7.19 -2.45
C ILE A 224 9.01 8.22 -2.37
N LEU A 225 7.77 7.76 -2.59
CA LEU A 225 6.55 8.55 -2.45
C LEU A 225 6.11 8.61 -0.99
N GLU A 226 6.06 7.43 -0.37
CA GLU A 226 5.62 7.22 1.02
C GLU A 226 6.08 5.85 1.53
N TYR A 227 6.02 5.67 2.85
CA TYR A 227 6.13 4.37 3.50
C TYR A 227 4.82 3.99 4.14
N ASN A 228 4.54 2.68 4.14
CA ASN A 228 3.52 2.06 4.97
C ASN A 228 4.20 1.03 5.89
N CYS A 229 3.61 0.80 7.06
CA CYS A 229 4.19 -0.03 8.12
C CYS A 229 3.46 -1.36 8.31
N ARG A 230 2.82 -1.84 7.28
CA ARG A 230 1.95 -3.01 7.26
C ARG A 230 1.90 -3.63 5.87
N LEU A 231 1.27 -4.78 5.77
CA LEU A 231 0.97 -5.41 4.49
C LEU A 231 0.08 -4.49 3.63
N GLY A 232 0.37 -4.43 2.33
CA GLY A 232 -0.43 -3.68 1.36
C GLY A 232 -1.76 -4.37 1.05
N ASP A 233 -2.74 -3.62 0.65
CA ASP A 233 -4.03 -4.12 0.18
C ASP A 233 -4.49 -3.25 -1.01
N PRO A 234 -4.42 -3.80 -2.26
CA PRO A 234 -4.49 -5.23 -2.61
C PRO A 234 -3.18 -5.92 -3.01
N GLU A 235 -2.00 -5.42 -2.65
CA GLU A 235 -0.72 -6.01 -3.06
C GLU A 235 -0.44 -7.36 -2.40
N THR A 236 -0.87 -7.53 -1.15
CA THR A 236 -0.64 -8.76 -0.37
C THR A 236 -1.24 -9.99 -1.03
N GLN A 237 -2.42 -9.87 -1.62
CA GLN A 237 -3.12 -11.00 -2.22
C GLN A 237 -2.30 -11.64 -3.35
N PRO A 238 -1.85 -10.94 -4.40
CA PRO A 238 -1.04 -11.55 -5.45
C PRO A 238 0.38 -11.93 -4.96
N ILE A 239 0.98 -11.20 -4.04
CA ILE A 239 2.29 -11.55 -3.47
C ILE A 239 2.20 -12.90 -2.74
N LEU A 240 1.23 -13.06 -1.83
CA LEU A 240 1.10 -14.28 -1.04
C LEU A 240 0.59 -15.48 -1.85
N MET A 241 -0.15 -15.28 -2.93
CA MET A 241 -0.49 -16.36 -3.86
C MET A 241 0.75 -17.00 -4.51
N ARG A 242 1.83 -16.22 -4.63
CA ARG A 242 3.12 -16.66 -5.18
C ARG A 242 4.11 -17.16 -4.12
N LEU A 243 3.93 -16.80 -2.86
CA LEU A 243 4.84 -17.20 -1.79
C LEU A 243 4.70 -18.69 -1.51
N GLN A 244 5.79 -19.45 -1.64
CA GLN A 244 5.87 -20.88 -1.33
C GLN A 244 6.45 -21.14 0.05
N THR A 245 7.29 -20.24 0.56
CA THR A 245 7.82 -20.31 1.94
C THR A 245 6.69 -20.08 2.93
N ASP A 246 6.74 -20.79 4.06
CA ASP A 246 5.76 -20.63 5.14
C ASP A 246 5.76 -19.17 5.67
N LEU A 247 4.65 -18.47 5.47
CA LEU A 247 4.49 -17.11 5.93
C LEU A 247 4.58 -17.01 7.46
N PHE A 248 4.04 -17.99 8.19
CA PHE A 248 4.08 -17.97 9.66
C PHE A 248 5.51 -18.00 10.17
N GLU A 249 6.37 -18.83 9.57
CA GLU A 249 7.79 -18.92 9.92
C GLU A 249 8.50 -17.56 9.71
N LEU A 250 8.28 -16.90 8.57
CA LEU A 250 8.81 -15.59 8.29
C LEU A 250 8.34 -14.53 9.30
N LEU A 251 7.04 -14.52 9.64
CA LEU A 251 6.47 -13.58 10.60
C LEU A 251 6.99 -13.79 12.01
N VAL A 252 7.12 -15.06 12.45
CA VAL A 252 7.68 -15.40 13.77
C VAL A 252 9.14 -14.99 13.84
N ALA A 253 9.95 -15.33 12.84
CA ALA A 253 11.35 -14.95 12.78
C ALA A 253 11.54 -13.42 12.80
N THR A 254 10.66 -12.69 12.11
CA THR A 254 10.65 -11.21 12.17
C THR A 254 10.42 -10.73 13.61
N VAL A 255 9.42 -11.28 14.31
CA VAL A 255 9.10 -10.86 15.69
C VAL A 255 10.20 -11.22 16.67
N GLU A 256 10.88 -12.34 16.45
CA GLU A 256 11.95 -12.87 17.30
C GLU A 256 13.34 -12.33 16.94
N ASP A 257 13.45 -11.46 15.91
CA ASP A 257 14.72 -10.88 15.45
C ASP A 257 15.71 -11.93 14.92
N ARG A 258 15.21 -12.93 14.20
CA ARG A 258 15.95 -14.10 13.69
C ARG A 258 15.92 -14.21 12.15
N LEU A 259 15.61 -13.13 11.42
CA LEU A 259 15.63 -13.15 9.96
C LEU A 259 17.03 -13.41 9.39
N ASP A 260 18.09 -13.11 10.13
CA ASP A 260 19.48 -13.35 9.76
C ASP A 260 19.93 -14.82 9.90
N GLU A 261 19.09 -15.67 10.49
CA GLU A 261 19.32 -17.13 10.54
C GLU A 261 18.98 -17.80 9.19
N PHE A 262 18.22 -17.13 8.32
CA PHE A 262 17.84 -17.69 7.04
C PHE A 262 18.91 -17.45 5.96
N PRO A 263 19.16 -18.43 5.08
CA PRO A 263 20.00 -18.20 3.91
C PRO A 263 19.34 -17.22 2.92
N ASP A 264 20.14 -16.57 2.10
CA ASP A 264 19.67 -15.53 1.14
C ASP A 264 18.58 -16.05 0.20
N ASP A 265 18.60 -17.34 -0.13
CA ASP A 265 17.62 -17.98 -1.02
C ASP A 265 16.47 -18.68 -0.26
N PHE A 266 16.25 -18.39 1.01
CA PHE A 266 15.22 -19.03 1.84
C PHE A 266 13.81 -18.78 1.30
N VAL A 267 13.52 -17.54 0.89
CA VAL A 267 12.19 -17.19 0.38
C VAL A 267 12.01 -17.73 -1.03
N LYS A 268 11.11 -18.70 -1.16
CA LYS A 268 10.79 -19.35 -2.44
C LYS A 268 9.48 -18.83 -2.99
N TRP A 269 9.48 -18.67 -4.30
CA TRP A 269 8.37 -18.11 -5.05
C TRP A 269 7.84 -19.07 -6.12
N ASP A 270 6.53 -19.12 -6.29
CA ASP A 270 5.93 -19.64 -7.52
C ASP A 270 6.36 -18.73 -8.67
N PRO A 271 6.96 -19.26 -9.75
CA PRO A 271 7.41 -18.44 -10.88
C PRO A 271 6.25 -17.79 -11.63
N ARG A 272 5.05 -18.34 -11.51
CA ARG A 272 3.86 -17.79 -12.17
C ARG A 272 3.47 -16.44 -11.60
N PRO A 273 3.06 -15.48 -12.43
CA PRO A 273 2.49 -14.23 -11.97
C PRO A 273 1.10 -14.43 -11.35
N ALA A 274 0.76 -13.51 -10.44
CA ALA A 274 -0.56 -13.43 -9.84
C ALA A 274 -1.15 -12.04 -10.02
N LEU A 275 -2.49 -11.96 -10.16
CA LEU A 275 -3.22 -10.71 -10.33
C LEU A 275 -4.48 -10.73 -9.48
N CYS A 276 -4.71 -9.62 -8.77
CA CYS A 276 -5.90 -9.37 -7.96
C CYS A 276 -6.77 -8.29 -8.60
N VAL A 277 -8.06 -8.56 -8.75
CA VAL A 277 -9.08 -7.57 -9.10
C VAL A 277 -9.93 -7.30 -7.86
N VAL A 278 -10.05 -6.04 -7.47
CA VAL A 278 -10.90 -5.63 -6.35
C VAL A 278 -12.32 -5.38 -6.86
N MET A 279 -13.29 -6.06 -6.25
CA MET A 279 -14.72 -5.77 -6.44
C MET A 279 -15.20 -4.85 -5.32
N ALA A 280 -15.75 -3.70 -5.68
CA ALA A 280 -16.14 -2.64 -4.77
C ALA A 280 -17.64 -2.34 -4.80
N SER A 281 -18.16 -1.76 -3.73
CA SER A 281 -19.54 -1.26 -3.63
C SER A 281 -19.70 0.05 -4.37
N GLN A 282 -20.79 0.25 -5.09
CA GLN A 282 -21.14 1.52 -5.73
C GLN A 282 -21.03 2.69 -4.76
N GLY A 283 -20.37 3.75 -5.20
CA GLY A 283 -20.10 4.94 -4.40
C GLY A 283 -18.72 4.98 -3.74
N TYR A 284 -18.02 3.83 -3.60
CA TYR A 284 -16.65 3.80 -3.11
C TYR A 284 -15.69 4.62 -4.04
N PRO A 285 -14.73 5.41 -3.51
CA PRO A 285 -14.30 5.56 -2.11
C PRO A 285 -15.13 6.56 -1.27
N GLY A 286 -16.23 7.09 -1.81
CA GLY A 286 -17.19 7.92 -1.09
C GLY A 286 -18.17 7.07 -0.28
N SER A 287 -19.40 7.57 -0.11
CA SER A 287 -20.45 6.87 0.64
C SER A 287 -20.98 5.68 -0.14
N PHE A 288 -21.16 4.57 0.52
CA PHE A 288 -21.68 3.32 -0.06
C PHE A 288 -22.68 2.64 0.89
N THR A 289 -23.56 1.80 0.32
CA THR A 289 -24.51 0.98 1.08
C THR A 289 -23.94 -0.40 1.37
N LYS A 290 -24.17 -0.89 2.61
CA LYS A 290 -23.81 -2.23 3.07
C LYS A 290 -25.00 -3.20 3.00
N GLY A 291 -24.78 -4.49 3.29
CA GLY A 291 -25.82 -5.50 3.44
C GLY A 291 -26.37 -6.05 2.12
N LYS A 292 -25.66 -5.91 1.01
CA LYS A 292 -26.03 -6.53 -0.27
C LYS A 292 -25.58 -7.98 -0.30
N ILE A 293 -26.45 -8.90 -0.74
CA ILE A 293 -26.11 -10.33 -0.87
C ILE A 293 -25.05 -10.49 -1.95
N VAL A 294 -23.99 -11.24 -1.62
CA VAL A 294 -22.92 -11.65 -2.54
C VAL A 294 -23.20 -13.07 -2.99
N SER A 295 -23.37 -13.26 -4.29
CA SER A 295 -23.64 -14.55 -4.92
C SER A 295 -22.52 -14.96 -5.88
N GLY A 296 -22.44 -16.26 -6.20
CA GLY A 296 -21.50 -16.79 -7.20
C GLY A 296 -20.10 -17.12 -6.67
N LEU A 297 -19.83 -16.98 -5.36
CA LEU A 297 -18.53 -17.27 -4.76
C LEU A 297 -18.07 -18.71 -5.01
N ALA A 298 -18.97 -19.69 -4.88
CA ALA A 298 -18.66 -21.10 -5.12
C ALA A 298 -18.31 -21.38 -6.59
N GLU A 299 -18.96 -20.70 -7.53
CA GLU A 299 -18.66 -20.83 -8.97
C GLU A 299 -17.33 -20.15 -9.33
N ALA A 300 -17.05 -18.99 -8.75
CA ALA A 300 -15.76 -18.31 -8.92
C ALA A 300 -14.60 -19.16 -8.39
N ALA A 301 -14.77 -19.84 -7.26
CA ALA A 301 -13.77 -20.73 -6.68
C ALA A 301 -13.44 -21.97 -7.52
N LYS A 302 -14.26 -22.32 -8.50
CA LYS A 302 -14.01 -23.44 -9.44
C LYS A 302 -13.06 -23.05 -10.59
N VAL A 303 -12.81 -21.75 -10.80
CA VAL A 303 -11.87 -21.31 -11.83
C VAL A 303 -10.45 -21.68 -11.39
N PRO A 304 -9.69 -22.43 -12.23
CA PRO A 304 -8.35 -22.88 -11.85
C PRO A 304 -7.41 -21.72 -11.49
N GLY A 305 -6.62 -21.89 -10.44
CA GLY A 305 -5.66 -20.90 -9.98
C GLY A 305 -6.28 -19.70 -9.25
N VAL A 306 -7.60 -19.65 -9.07
CA VAL A 306 -8.30 -18.54 -8.45
C VAL A 306 -8.50 -18.75 -6.95
N LYS A 307 -8.33 -17.67 -6.19
CA LYS A 307 -8.75 -17.53 -4.80
C LYS A 307 -9.50 -16.22 -4.61
N VAL A 308 -10.66 -16.30 -3.96
CA VAL A 308 -11.47 -15.12 -3.61
C VAL A 308 -11.17 -14.76 -2.15
N PHE A 309 -10.57 -13.59 -1.92
CA PHE A 309 -10.32 -13.06 -0.60
C PHE A 309 -11.48 -12.16 -0.18
N HIS A 310 -11.98 -12.41 1.03
CA HIS A 310 -12.98 -11.58 1.66
C HIS A 310 -12.32 -10.34 2.28
N ALA A 311 -12.83 -9.15 1.95
CA ALA A 311 -12.44 -7.88 2.54
C ALA A 311 -13.62 -7.30 3.33
N GLY A 312 -14.35 -6.33 2.76
CA GLY A 312 -15.53 -5.75 3.38
C GLY A 312 -16.76 -6.64 3.25
N THR A 313 -16.74 -7.80 3.88
CA THR A 313 -17.86 -8.75 3.92
C THR A 313 -18.20 -9.16 5.35
N LYS A 314 -19.40 -9.63 5.57
CA LYS A 314 -19.83 -10.31 6.81
C LYS A 314 -20.79 -11.45 6.49
N MET A 315 -20.88 -12.41 7.41
CA MET A 315 -21.92 -13.44 7.36
C MET A 315 -23.25 -12.84 7.82
N GLY A 316 -24.29 -13.10 7.03
CA GLY A 316 -25.70 -13.00 7.46
C GLY A 316 -26.26 -14.40 7.71
N ASP A 317 -27.58 -14.56 7.71
CA ASP A 317 -28.25 -15.83 7.86
C ASP A 317 -27.97 -16.70 6.59
N ASP A 318 -26.91 -17.54 6.67
CA ASP A 318 -26.41 -18.44 5.62
C ASP A 318 -25.99 -17.77 4.30
N VAL A 319 -25.81 -16.45 4.27
CA VAL A 319 -25.38 -15.71 3.08
C VAL A 319 -24.24 -14.74 3.41
N VAL A 320 -23.39 -14.49 2.43
CA VAL A 320 -22.35 -13.46 2.54
C VAL A 320 -22.95 -12.11 2.14
N LEU A 321 -22.72 -11.09 2.96
CA LEU A 321 -23.19 -9.72 2.75
C LEU A 321 -22.03 -8.76 2.58
N THR A 322 -22.21 -7.71 1.78
CA THR A 322 -21.26 -6.59 1.73
C THR A 322 -21.26 -5.82 3.04
N ASP A 323 -20.08 -5.46 3.55
CA ASP A 323 -19.92 -4.67 4.78
C ASP A 323 -18.83 -3.58 4.65
N GLY A 324 -18.29 -3.37 3.46
CA GLY A 324 -17.24 -2.40 3.19
C GLY A 324 -17.33 -1.80 1.79
N GLY A 325 -16.45 -0.83 1.52
CA GLY A 325 -16.30 -0.22 0.20
C GLY A 325 -15.61 -1.17 -0.78
N ARG A 326 -14.43 -1.72 -0.42
CA ARG A 326 -13.81 -2.84 -1.12
C ARG A 326 -14.36 -4.12 -0.50
N VAL A 327 -14.98 -4.96 -1.30
CA VAL A 327 -15.77 -6.11 -0.84
C VAL A 327 -14.99 -7.41 -0.96
N LEU A 328 -14.39 -7.65 -2.13
CA LEU A 328 -13.63 -8.87 -2.44
C LEU A 328 -12.34 -8.52 -3.20
N GLY A 329 -11.29 -9.32 -2.99
CA GLY A 329 -10.11 -9.40 -3.83
C GLY A 329 -10.11 -10.73 -4.60
N VAL A 330 -10.46 -10.70 -5.87
CA VAL A 330 -10.46 -11.89 -6.74
C VAL A 330 -9.09 -12.05 -7.35
N THR A 331 -8.35 -13.05 -6.89
CA THR A 331 -6.93 -13.20 -7.22
C THR A 331 -6.69 -14.51 -7.97
N ALA A 332 -5.89 -14.47 -9.02
CA ALA A 332 -5.56 -15.64 -9.82
C ALA A 332 -4.05 -15.75 -10.07
N LEU A 333 -3.53 -16.98 -10.10
CA LEU A 333 -2.25 -17.37 -10.70
C LEU A 333 -2.47 -17.77 -12.16
N GLY A 334 -1.53 -17.46 -13.05
CA GLY A 334 -1.55 -17.90 -14.44
C GLY A 334 -0.13 -18.13 -14.94
N ASP A 335 0.06 -18.92 -15.99
CA ASP A 335 1.38 -19.19 -16.57
C ASP A 335 2.03 -17.91 -17.11
N THR A 336 1.19 -16.99 -17.59
CA THR A 336 1.56 -15.62 -17.95
C THR A 336 0.70 -14.61 -17.18
N LEU A 337 1.10 -13.35 -17.16
CA LEU A 337 0.29 -12.28 -16.56
C LEU A 337 -1.06 -12.11 -17.27
N GLU A 338 -1.11 -12.38 -18.58
CA GLU A 338 -2.34 -12.38 -19.36
C GLU A 338 -3.28 -13.52 -18.92
N ASP A 339 -2.75 -14.73 -18.68
CA ASP A 339 -3.53 -15.88 -18.20
C ASP A 339 -4.06 -15.63 -16.79
N ALA A 340 -3.22 -15.09 -15.88
CA ALA A 340 -3.66 -14.68 -14.55
C ALA A 340 -4.78 -13.65 -14.61
N ARG A 341 -4.65 -12.65 -15.49
CA ARG A 341 -5.67 -11.63 -15.74
C ARG A 341 -6.97 -12.24 -16.25
N LYS A 342 -6.89 -13.10 -17.25
CA LYS A 342 -8.04 -13.79 -17.83
C LYS A 342 -8.79 -14.61 -16.78
N ALA A 343 -8.08 -15.42 -15.99
CA ALA A 343 -8.68 -16.24 -14.94
C ALA A 343 -9.33 -15.38 -13.83
N ALA A 344 -8.68 -14.30 -13.41
CA ALA A 344 -9.25 -13.39 -12.41
C ALA A 344 -10.55 -12.75 -12.90
N TYR A 345 -10.59 -12.23 -14.13
CA TYR A 345 -11.81 -11.64 -14.70
C TYR A 345 -12.90 -12.67 -15.01
N GLU A 346 -12.54 -13.90 -15.37
CA GLU A 346 -13.50 -15.00 -15.49
C GLU A 346 -14.20 -15.25 -14.15
N ALA A 347 -13.44 -15.32 -13.06
CA ALA A 347 -14.00 -15.50 -11.72
C ALA A 347 -14.84 -14.29 -11.27
N VAL A 348 -14.37 -13.06 -11.53
CA VAL A 348 -15.15 -11.82 -11.28
C VAL A 348 -16.50 -11.86 -11.96
N SER A 349 -16.58 -12.34 -13.20
CA SER A 349 -17.83 -12.41 -13.97
C SER A 349 -18.90 -13.35 -13.36
N LYS A 350 -18.48 -14.30 -12.52
CA LYS A 350 -19.37 -15.23 -11.81
C LYS A 350 -19.92 -14.65 -10.51
N ILE A 351 -19.30 -13.61 -9.96
CA ILE A 351 -19.68 -13.00 -8.67
C ILE A 351 -20.61 -11.81 -8.92
N THR A 352 -21.70 -11.75 -8.18
CA THR A 352 -22.67 -10.65 -8.28
C THR A 352 -23.11 -10.15 -6.91
N PHE A 353 -23.23 -8.84 -6.79
CA PHE A 353 -23.97 -8.15 -5.74
C PHE A 353 -24.46 -6.79 -6.28
N SER A 354 -25.55 -6.29 -5.74
CA SER A 354 -26.18 -5.05 -6.22
C SER A 354 -25.21 -3.86 -6.08
N GLY A 355 -24.93 -3.18 -7.19
CA GLY A 355 -23.99 -2.06 -7.23
C GLY A 355 -22.53 -2.48 -7.21
N ALA A 356 -22.20 -3.71 -7.58
CA ALA A 356 -20.82 -4.13 -7.74
C ALA A 356 -20.15 -3.37 -8.89
N PHE A 357 -18.93 -2.90 -8.67
CA PHE A 357 -18.07 -2.38 -9.73
C PHE A 357 -16.60 -2.78 -9.50
N TRP A 358 -15.83 -2.81 -10.56
CA TRP A 358 -14.39 -3.09 -10.58
C TRP A 358 -13.75 -2.47 -11.81
N ARG A 359 -12.43 -2.32 -11.80
CA ARG A 359 -11.68 -1.90 -12.98
C ARG A 359 -11.49 -3.05 -13.94
N LYS A 360 -11.57 -2.76 -15.23
CA LYS A 360 -11.41 -3.75 -16.32
C LYS A 360 -10.00 -3.76 -16.90
N ASP A 361 -9.17 -2.82 -16.49
CA ASP A 361 -7.83 -2.55 -17.05
C ASP A 361 -6.67 -2.90 -16.10
N ILE A 362 -6.91 -3.70 -15.04
CA ILE A 362 -5.85 -4.15 -14.15
C ILE A 362 -4.78 -4.89 -14.97
N ALA A 363 -3.51 -4.49 -14.79
CA ALA A 363 -2.33 -4.93 -15.54
C ALA A 363 -2.33 -4.60 -17.06
N ALA A 364 -3.29 -3.86 -17.58
CA ALA A 364 -3.34 -3.56 -19.01
C ALA A 364 -2.09 -2.82 -19.51
N LYS A 365 -1.48 -1.97 -18.68
CA LYS A 365 -0.23 -1.26 -19.02
C LYS A 365 0.96 -2.21 -19.18
N ALA A 366 1.10 -3.18 -18.25
CA ALA A 366 2.18 -4.16 -18.30
C ALA A 366 2.07 -5.17 -19.46
N LEU A 367 0.88 -5.30 -20.04
CA LEU A 367 0.60 -6.19 -21.17
C LEU A 367 0.67 -5.47 -22.53
N LYS A 368 0.84 -4.15 -22.56
CA LYS A 368 1.10 -3.44 -23.81
C LYS A 368 2.53 -3.77 -24.27
N PRO A 369 2.76 -4.00 -25.56
CA PRO A 369 4.12 -4.06 -26.08
C PRO A 369 4.84 -2.76 -25.71
N THR A 370 6.05 -2.87 -25.16
CA THR A 370 6.96 -1.71 -25.07
C THR A 370 7.25 -1.28 -26.49
N GLU A 371 6.77 -0.11 -26.89
CA GLU A 371 7.24 0.50 -28.14
C GLU A 371 8.75 0.67 -27.99
N PRO A 372 9.56 0.24 -28.97
CA PRO A 372 10.99 0.50 -28.92
C PRO A 372 11.19 2.01 -28.84
N GLU A 373 12.00 2.45 -27.88
CA GLU A 373 12.45 3.85 -27.82
C GLU A 373 13.14 4.17 -29.16
N GLU A 374 12.56 5.11 -29.93
CA GLU A 374 13.17 5.64 -31.16
C GLU A 374 14.39 6.51 -30.85
#